data_2deeb9682e464a77b5c520e9307b1378
#
_entry.id   2deeb9682e464a77b5c520e9307b1378
#
_cell.length_a   1.000
_cell.length_b   1.000
_cell.length_c   1.000
_cell.angle_alpha   90.00
_cell.angle_beta   90.00
_cell.angle_gamma   90.00
#
_symmetry.space_group_name_H-M   'P 1'
#
loop_
_entity.id
_entity.type
_entity.pdbx_description
1 polymer ?
#
loop_
_entity_poly.entity_id
_entity_poly.type
_entity_poly.pdbx_seq_one_letter_code
_entity_poly.pdbx_strand_id
1 'polypeptide(L)'
;MEKTMIYTIENKYFKLEANDEGAELWSILDKREDGRPIIWQGDPEVWDEHSPILFPYCGCLKEGFFVENGITYNGNPHGFGKTSIHRVKRISDNSILFSLEADETTMQMYPWNFELETEYRLEEDKIICIFHVHNRDEKDMPFGLGFHTGYCCPFSSEYAPSDYRIKFEKSESPIHLQHNENGNLTGKE
;
A
#
# COMPACT_ATOMS: atom_id res chain seq x y z
N MET A 1 21.25 -9.20 1.66
CA MET A 1 20.09 -8.34 1.42
C MET A 1 20.15 -7.92 -0.03
N GLU A 2 19.13 -8.24 -0.81
CA GLU A 2 18.99 -7.68 -2.15
C GLU A 2 18.85 -6.16 -2.03
N LYS A 3 19.48 -5.45 -2.95
CA LYS A 3 19.44 -3.98 -2.94
C LYS A 3 18.09 -3.55 -3.56
N THR A 4 17.27 -2.87 -2.78
CA THR A 4 16.01 -2.30 -3.27
C THR A 4 16.22 -1.30 -4.39
N MET A 5 15.30 -1.21 -5.32
CA MET A 5 15.40 -0.36 -6.50
C MET A 5 14.17 0.57 -6.59
N ILE A 6 14.44 1.82 -6.90
CA ILE A 6 13.40 2.81 -7.17
C ILE A 6 13.24 2.96 -8.68
N TYR A 7 12.01 2.87 -9.13
CA TYR A 7 11.60 3.03 -10.53
C TYR A 7 10.86 4.34 -10.71
N THR A 8 11.13 5.02 -11.81
CA THR A 8 10.56 6.34 -12.10
C THR A 8 9.73 6.29 -13.37
N ILE A 9 8.55 6.88 -13.33
CA ILE A 9 7.76 7.27 -14.50
C ILE A 9 7.41 8.74 -14.41
N GLU A 10 7.30 9.41 -15.55
CA GLU A 10 6.93 10.81 -15.57
C GLU A 10 6.13 11.20 -16.81
N ASN A 11 5.33 12.23 -16.65
CA ASN A 11 4.68 12.92 -17.75
C ASN A 11 4.85 14.45 -17.59
N LYS A 12 4.09 15.24 -18.31
CA LYS A 12 4.17 16.71 -18.21
C LYS A 12 3.68 17.27 -16.88
N TYR A 13 2.88 16.48 -16.12
CA TYR A 13 2.27 16.93 -14.87
C TYR A 13 2.96 16.36 -13.62
N PHE A 14 3.38 15.10 -13.67
CA PHE A 14 3.88 14.39 -12.50
C PHE A 14 5.20 13.67 -12.78
N LYS A 15 6.04 13.59 -11.74
CA LYS A 15 7.07 12.59 -11.60
C LYS A 15 6.66 11.66 -10.46
N LEU A 16 6.59 10.35 -10.73
CA LEU A 16 6.23 9.33 -9.76
C LEU A 16 7.40 8.36 -9.62
N GLU A 17 7.74 8.03 -8.37
CA GLU A 17 8.73 7.03 -8.01
C GLU A 17 8.06 5.93 -7.19
N ALA A 18 8.42 4.67 -7.46
CA ALA A 18 7.97 3.50 -6.72
C ALA A 18 9.13 2.58 -6.41
N ASN A 19 9.16 2.03 -5.19
CA ASN A 19 10.16 1.10 -4.70
C ASN A 19 9.71 -0.34 -4.99
N ASP A 20 10.61 -1.25 -5.35
CA ASP A 20 10.28 -2.68 -5.49
C ASP A 20 10.09 -3.38 -4.15
N GLU A 21 10.64 -2.88 -3.06
CA GLU A 21 10.24 -3.31 -1.73
C GLU A 21 8.83 -2.81 -1.44
N GLY A 22 7.91 -3.75 -1.24
CA GLY A 22 6.50 -3.47 -1.01
C GLY A 22 5.73 -2.96 -2.23
N ALA A 23 6.34 -2.86 -3.42
CA ALA A 23 5.82 -2.07 -4.54
C ALA A 23 5.35 -0.68 -4.09
N GLU A 24 6.03 -0.11 -3.09
CA GLU A 24 5.59 1.08 -2.39
C GLU A 24 5.66 2.31 -3.29
N LEU A 25 4.58 3.08 -3.32
CA LEU A 25 4.58 4.40 -3.93
C LEU A 25 5.45 5.34 -3.09
N TRP A 26 6.64 5.63 -3.61
CA TRP A 26 7.72 6.28 -2.85
C TRP A 26 7.67 7.79 -2.90
N SER A 27 7.37 8.37 -4.06
CA SER A 27 7.31 9.81 -4.25
C SER A 27 6.35 10.19 -5.36
N ILE A 28 5.65 11.29 -5.19
CA ILE A 28 4.89 11.98 -6.24
C ILE A 28 5.23 13.46 -6.16
N LEU A 29 5.75 14.00 -7.26
CA LEU A 29 6.02 15.42 -7.41
C LEU A 29 5.08 16.04 -8.45
N ASP A 30 4.40 17.11 -8.07
CA ASP A 30 3.58 17.92 -9.00
C ASP A 30 4.47 18.93 -9.74
N LYS A 31 4.71 18.67 -11.03
CA LYS A 31 5.58 19.50 -11.89
C LYS A 31 4.97 20.87 -12.22
N ARG A 32 3.67 21.06 -11.98
CA ARG A 32 2.98 22.35 -12.16
C ARG A 32 3.30 23.34 -11.02
N GLU A 33 3.78 22.81 -9.91
CA GLU A 33 4.03 23.52 -8.65
C GLU A 33 5.50 23.38 -8.23
N ASP A 34 6.43 23.59 -9.15
CA ASP A 34 7.88 23.49 -8.95
C ASP A 34 8.36 22.16 -8.35
N GLY A 35 7.68 21.07 -8.67
CA GLY A 35 8.00 19.75 -8.12
C GLY A 35 7.56 19.55 -6.68
N ARG A 36 6.50 20.22 -6.26
CA ARG A 36 5.96 20.07 -4.91
C ARG A 36 5.57 18.61 -4.62
N PRO A 37 6.01 18.05 -3.48
CA PRO A 37 5.61 16.70 -3.08
C PRO A 37 4.12 16.65 -2.73
N ILE A 38 3.44 15.60 -3.20
CA ILE A 38 2.03 15.33 -2.91
C ILE A 38 1.91 14.38 -1.73
N ILE A 39 2.76 13.33 -1.71
CA ILE A 39 2.75 12.36 -0.62
C ILE A 39 3.88 12.64 0.37
N TRP A 40 3.70 12.11 1.57
CA TRP A 40 4.67 12.14 2.65
C TRP A 40 6.03 11.57 2.19
N GLN A 41 7.13 12.15 2.66
CA GLN A 41 8.47 11.83 2.18
C GLN A 41 9.28 10.95 3.15
N GLY A 42 8.61 10.25 4.08
CA GLY A 42 9.24 9.26 4.94
C GLY A 42 10.23 9.83 5.96
N ASP A 43 9.83 10.83 6.75
CA ASP A 43 10.67 11.33 7.83
C ASP A 43 10.75 10.29 8.96
N PRO A 44 11.93 9.68 9.23
CA PRO A 44 12.07 8.62 10.21
C PRO A 44 11.85 9.09 11.67
N GLU A 45 11.87 10.39 11.94
CA GLU A 45 11.53 10.92 13.26
C GLU A 45 10.02 10.94 13.50
N VAL A 46 9.22 10.82 12.43
CA VAL A 46 7.75 10.84 12.49
C VAL A 46 7.16 9.53 12.00
N TRP A 47 7.44 9.16 10.76
CA TRP A 47 6.99 7.93 10.12
C TRP A 47 7.83 7.68 8.87
N ASP A 48 8.57 6.58 8.84
CA ASP A 48 9.58 6.26 7.84
C ASP A 48 9.04 5.58 6.57
N GLU A 49 7.74 5.23 6.54
CA GLU A 49 7.06 4.71 5.35
C GLU A 49 6.42 5.87 4.55
N HIS A 50 6.03 5.62 3.29
CA HIS A 50 5.41 6.62 2.39
C HIS A 50 3.96 6.24 2.04
N SER A 51 3.77 5.06 1.46
CA SER A 51 2.49 4.54 0.97
C SER A 51 2.45 3.02 1.01
N PRO A 52 2.63 2.38 2.15
CA PRO A 52 2.73 0.93 2.23
C PRO A 52 1.45 0.22 1.77
N ILE A 53 1.63 -0.92 1.10
CA ILE A 53 0.55 -1.82 0.69
C ILE A 53 0.38 -2.87 1.77
N LEU A 54 -0.79 -2.92 2.37
CA LEU A 54 -1.12 -3.84 3.45
C LEU A 54 -1.73 -5.11 2.87
N PHE A 55 -1.02 -6.23 2.96
CA PHE A 55 -1.43 -7.53 2.42
C PHE A 55 -0.71 -8.68 3.15
N PRO A 56 -1.36 -9.81 3.46
CA PRO A 56 -2.75 -10.17 3.13
C PRO A 56 -3.78 -9.77 4.18
N TYR A 57 -3.45 -8.89 5.12
CA TYR A 57 -4.41 -8.33 6.09
C TYR A 57 -3.99 -6.92 6.51
N CYS A 58 -4.99 -6.14 6.94
CA CYS A 58 -4.80 -4.78 7.46
C CYS A 58 -4.86 -4.81 8.98
N GLY A 59 -3.93 -4.10 9.64
CA GLY A 59 -3.83 -4.08 11.10
C GLY A 59 -3.14 -5.31 11.68
N CYS A 60 -3.44 -5.59 12.95
CA CYS A 60 -2.84 -6.70 13.69
C CYS A 60 -3.79 -7.90 13.74
N LEU A 61 -3.24 -9.09 13.59
CA LEU A 61 -3.97 -10.31 13.93
C LEU A 61 -4.15 -10.40 15.44
N LYS A 62 -5.30 -10.90 15.88
CA LYS A 62 -5.53 -11.17 17.29
C LYS A 62 -4.47 -12.17 17.78
N GLU A 63 -3.79 -11.81 18.87
CA GLU A 63 -2.68 -12.61 19.43
C GLU A 63 -1.50 -12.84 18.46
N GLY A 64 -1.46 -12.14 17.31
CA GLY A 64 -0.37 -12.22 16.33
C GLY A 64 -0.41 -13.44 15.41
N PHE A 65 -1.50 -14.21 15.37
CA PHE A 65 -1.62 -15.40 14.54
C PHE A 65 -3.06 -15.66 14.07
N PHE A 66 -3.20 -16.56 13.10
CA PHE A 66 -4.46 -17.20 12.74
C PHE A 66 -4.27 -18.72 12.60
N VAL A 67 -5.36 -19.46 12.56
CA VAL A 67 -5.35 -20.91 12.42
C VAL A 67 -6.10 -21.29 11.14
N GLU A 68 -5.45 -22.07 10.29
CA GLU A 68 -6.03 -22.63 9.08
C GLU A 68 -5.79 -24.15 9.06
N ASN A 69 -6.87 -24.93 8.94
CA ASN A 69 -6.83 -26.40 8.96
C ASN A 69 -6.05 -27.01 10.15
N GLY A 70 -6.14 -26.36 11.34
CA GLY A 70 -5.46 -26.80 12.55
C GLY A 70 -3.97 -26.44 12.63
N ILE A 71 -3.44 -25.71 11.65
CA ILE A 71 -2.06 -25.20 11.64
C ILE A 71 -2.08 -23.72 12.00
N THR A 72 -1.17 -23.32 12.89
CA THR A 72 -1.01 -21.92 13.32
C THR A 72 -0.04 -21.19 12.39
N TYR A 73 -0.46 -20.02 11.91
CA TYR A 73 0.33 -19.12 11.07
C TYR A 73 0.53 -17.80 11.78
N ASN A 74 1.78 -17.45 12.06
CA ASN A 74 2.12 -16.17 12.67
C ASN A 74 2.12 -15.06 11.61
N GLY A 75 1.70 -13.86 12.02
CA GLY A 75 1.66 -12.72 11.14
C GLY A 75 2.13 -11.45 11.80
N ASN A 76 2.88 -10.65 11.06
CA ASN A 76 3.29 -9.31 11.46
C ASN A 76 2.14 -8.30 11.23
N PRO A 77 2.14 -7.17 11.92
CA PRO A 77 1.20 -6.08 11.61
C PRO A 77 1.21 -5.74 10.11
N HIS A 78 0.02 -5.69 9.51
CA HIS A 78 -0.19 -5.40 8.08
C HIS A 78 0.31 -6.47 7.09
N GLY A 79 0.69 -7.65 7.58
CA GLY A 79 1.16 -8.74 6.74
C GLY A 79 2.58 -8.53 6.23
N PHE A 80 2.88 -9.10 5.07
CA PHE A 80 4.21 -9.12 4.47
C PHE A 80 4.30 -8.36 3.14
N GLY A 81 3.19 -7.91 2.58
CA GLY A 81 3.17 -7.25 1.27
C GLY A 81 4.13 -6.07 1.20
N LYS A 82 4.16 -5.24 2.24
CA LYS A 82 5.00 -4.04 2.31
C LYS A 82 6.50 -4.28 2.51
N THR A 83 6.90 -5.48 2.95
CA THR A 83 8.31 -5.83 3.22
C THR A 83 8.86 -6.87 2.25
N SER A 84 8.06 -7.33 1.31
CA SER A 84 8.47 -8.26 0.26
C SER A 84 9.01 -7.52 -0.95
N ILE A 85 9.96 -8.14 -1.67
CA ILE A 85 10.42 -7.61 -2.96
C ILE A 85 9.41 -8.03 -4.04
N HIS A 86 8.82 -7.05 -4.70
CA HIS A 86 7.90 -7.24 -5.81
C HIS A 86 8.66 -7.18 -7.13
N ARG A 87 8.47 -8.17 -7.97
CA ARG A 87 9.11 -8.21 -9.29
C ARG A 87 8.43 -7.20 -10.25
N VAL A 88 9.21 -6.41 -10.96
CA VAL A 88 8.69 -5.58 -12.05
C VAL A 88 8.30 -6.47 -13.23
N LYS A 89 7.01 -6.55 -13.54
CA LYS A 89 6.49 -7.27 -14.72
C LYS A 89 6.53 -6.43 -15.99
N ARG A 90 6.29 -5.14 -15.87
CA ARG A 90 6.25 -4.20 -16.99
C ARG A 90 6.59 -2.79 -16.51
N ILE A 91 7.35 -2.10 -17.33
CA ILE A 91 7.59 -0.66 -17.19
C ILE A 91 7.47 0.01 -18.57
N SER A 92 6.87 1.19 -18.59
CA SER A 92 6.78 2.07 -19.76
C SER A 92 7.01 3.51 -19.31
N ASP A 93 6.94 4.47 -20.21
CA ASP A 93 7.13 5.89 -19.86
C ASP A 93 6.11 6.40 -18.84
N ASN A 94 4.92 5.80 -18.81
CA ASN A 94 3.81 6.27 -17.99
C ASN A 94 3.19 5.21 -17.07
N SER A 95 3.72 4.00 -16.99
CA SER A 95 3.21 2.97 -16.08
C SER A 95 4.30 2.01 -15.59
N ILE A 96 4.12 1.54 -14.36
CA ILE A 96 4.91 0.47 -13.75
C ILE A 96 3.94 -0.58 -13.21
N LEU A 97 4.19 -1.86 -13.51
CA LEU A 97 3.45 -3.00 -12.96
C LEU A 97 4.41 -3.89 -12.19
N PHE A 98 4.15 -4.01 -10.90
CA PHE A 98 4.81 -4.95 -10.00
C PHE A 98 3.96 -6.19 -9.78
N SER A 99 4.60 -7.30 -9.36
CA SER A 99 3.94 -8.52 -8.95
C SER A 99 4.67 -9.17 -7.77
N LEU A 100 3.90 -9.57 -6.76
CA LEU A 100 4.31 -10.46 -5.68
C LEU A 100 3.55 -11.77 -5.84
N GLU A 101 4.26 -12.84 -6.06
CA GLU A 101 3.70 -14.20 -6.16
C GLU A 101 4.01 -14.98 -4.88
N ALA A 102 3.14 -15.93 -4.54
CA ALA A 102 3.39 -16.82 -3.43
C ALA A 102 4.68 -17.63 -3.66
N ASP A 103 5.46 -17.78 -2.61
CA ASP A 103 6.70 -18.55 -2.57
C ASP A 103 6.78 -19.41 -1.29
N GLU A 104 7.87 -20.14 -1.11
CA GLU A 104 8.07 -20.97 0.08
C GLU A 104 8.05 -20.19 1.39
N THR A 105 8.48 -18.92 1.37
CA THR A 105 8.51 -18.05 2.56
C THR A 105 7.11 -17.53 2.88
N THR A 106 6.40 -17.01 1.89
CA THR A 106 5.04 -16.50 2.08
C THR A 106 4.06 -17.60 2.46
N MET A 107 4.23 -18.82 1.93
CA MET A 107 3.42 -19.98 2.26
C MET A 107 3.55 -20.44 3.73
N GLN A 108 4.66 -20.09 4.41
CA GLN A 108 4.81 -20.35 5.85
C GLN A 108 4.02 -19.38 6.73
N MET A 109 3.67 -18.20 6.18
CA MET A 109 2.93 -17.15 6.88
C MET A 109 1.46 -17.09 6.43
N TYR A 110 1.18 -17.48 5.18
CA TYR A 110 -0.12 -17.38 4.55
C TYR A 110 -0.28 -18.51 3.51
N PRO A 111 -0.98 -19.61 3.84
CA PRO A 111 -0.94 -20.87 3.08
C PRO A 111 -1.87 -20.88 1.86
N TRP A 112 -1.81 -19.85 1.05
CA TRP A 112 -2.54 -19.70 -0.21
C TRP A 112 -1.60 -19.34 -1.34
N ASN A 113 -1.83 -19.93 -2.50
CA ASN A 113 -1.15 -19.57 -3.72
C ASN A 113 -1.83 -18.33 -4.33
N PHE A 114 -1.16 -17.20 -4.26
CA PHE A 114 -1.68 -15.91 -4.70
C PHE A 114 -0.74 -15.22 -5.69
N GLU A 115 -1.28 -14.24 -6.39
CA GLU A 115 -0.51 -13.18 -7.04
C GLU A 115 -1.16 -11.84 -6.70
N LEU A 116 -0.36 -10.92 -6.14
CA LEU A 116 -0.72 -9.52 -5.97
C LEU A 116 -0.02 -8.70 -7.04
N GLU A 117 -0.79 -8.07 -7.91
CA GLU A 117 -0.27 -7.09 -8.89
C GLU A 117 -0.58 -5.67 -8.42
N THR A 118 0.42 -4.80 -8.53
CA THR A 118 0.32 -3.37 -8.22
C THR A 118 0.74 -2.58 -9.45
N GLU A 119 -0.18 -1.81 -10.01
CA GLU A 119 0.11 -0.91 -11.15
C GLU A 119 -0.04 0.55 -10.74
N TYR A 120 0.98 1.34 -11.04
CA TYR A 120 0.93 2.79 -11.01
C TYR A 120 0.95 3.31 -12.44
N ARG A 121 -0.01 4.18 -12.77
CA ARG A 121 -0.16 4.72 -14.13
C ARG A 121 -0.45 6.21 -14.10
N LEU A 122 0.23 6.94 -14.98
CA LEU A 122 0.01 8.37 -15.23
C LEU A 122 -0.88 8.55 -16.44
N GLU A 123 -2.08 9.09 -16.24
CA GLU A 123 -3.02 9.43 -17.31
C GLU A 123 -3.32 10.93 -17.25
N GLU A 124 -2.70 11.69 -18.16
CA GLU A 124 -2.79 13.15 -18.14
C GLU A 124 -2.50 13.74 -16.76
N ASP A 125 -3.46 14.40 -16.14
CA ASP A 125 -3.37 15.03 -14.81
C ASP A 125 -3.86 14.12 -13.67
N LYS A 126 -3.90 12.81 -13.89
CA LYS A 126 -4.33 11.79 -12.93
C LYS A 126 -3.24 10.77 -12.66
N ILE A 127 -3.23 10.29 -11.44
CA ILE A 127 -2.44 9.15 -11.00
C ILE A 127 -3.42 8.03 -10.65
N ILE A 128 -3.23 6.88 -11.26
CA ILE A 128 -4.09 5.71 -11.09
C ILE A 128 -3.28 4.63 -10.41
N CYS A 129 -3.77 4.15 -9.26
CA CYS A 129 -3.22 3.01 -8.54
C CYS A 129 -4.21 1.85 -8.66
N ILE A 130 -3.75 0.71 -9.20
CA ILE A 130 -4.59 -0.46 -9.46
C ILE A 130 -3.96 -1.65 -8.75
N PHE A 131 -4.78 -2.37 -7.99
CA PHE A 131 -4.39 -3.58 -7.30
C PHE A 131 -5.24 -4.75 -7.81
N HIS A 132 -4.59 -5.84 -8.21
CA HIS A 132 -5.24 -7.09 -8.55
C HIS A 132 -4.75 -8.18 -7.62
N VAL A 133 -5.67 -8.83 -6.93
CA VAL A 133 -5.38 -10.01 -6.11
C VAL A 133 -5.95 -11.21 -6.83
N HIS A 134 -5.08 -12.10 -7.26
CA HIS A 134 -5.43 -13.34 -7.93
C HIS A 134 -5.30 -14.50 -6.96
N ASN A 135 -6.40 -15.18 -6.70
CA ASN A 135 -6.38 -16.49 -6.07
C ASN A 135 -5.94 -17.53 -7.11
N ARG A 136 -4.80 -18.16 -6.87
CA ARG A 136 -4.21 -19.20 -7.72
C ARG A 136 -4.49 -20.62 -7.17
N ASP A 137 -5.21 -20.71 -6.03
CA ASP A 137 -5.69 -21.97 -5.46
C ASP A 137 -7.11 -22.31 -5.95
N GLU A 138 -7.51 -23.56 -5.74
CA GLU A 138 -8.89 -24.01 -5.94
C GLU A 138 -9.80 -23.70 -4.74
N LYS A 139 -9.21 -23.46 -3.55
CA LYS A 139 -9.92 -23.11 -2.31
C LYS A 139 -10.11 -21.61 -2.17
N ASP A 140 -11.08 -21.22 -1.38
CA ASP A 140 -11.30 -19.82 -1.01
C ASP A 140 -10.06 -19.24 -0.32
N MET A 141 -9.70 -18.01 -0.69
CA MET A 141 -8.56 -17.28 -0.15
C MET A 141 -9.06 -16.02 0.55
N PRO A 142 -9.16 -16.04 1.89
CA PRO A 142 -9.53 -14.84 2.64
C PRO A 142 -8.38 -13.86 2.72
N PHE A 143 -8.58 -12.63 2.28
CA PHE A 143 -7.55 -11.58 2.36
C PHE A 143 -8.14 -10.22 2.69
N GLY A 144 -7.29 -9.35 3.23
CA GLY A 144 -7.50 -7.92 3.30
C GLY A 144 -6.44 -7.20 2.46
N LEU A 145 -6.84 -6.12 1.83
CA LEU A 145 -5.93 -5.25 1.08
C LEU A 145 -6.11 -3.82 1.55
N GLY A 146 -5.01 -3.14 1.84
CA GLY A 146 -5.00 -1.73 2.20
C GLY A 146 -3.93 -0.95 1.43
N PHE A 147 -4.21 0.32 1.17
CA PHE A 147 -3.27 1.27 0.61
C PHE A 147 -3.16 2.45 1.56
N HIS A 148 -2.05 2.53 2.29
CA HIS A 148 -1.90 3.42 3.43
C HIS A 148 -1.01 4.62 3.07
N THR A 149 -1.49 5.49 2.17
CA THR A 149 -0.74 6.63 1.68
C THR A 149 -0.73 7.77 2.67
N GLY A 150 0.47 8.25 3.05
CA GLY A 150 0.66 9.53 3.71
C GLY A 150 0.58 10.68 2.69
N TYR A 151 -0.20 11.71 2.99
CA TYR A 151 -0.28 12.91 2.16
C TYR A 151 0.40 14.08 2.85
N CYS A 152 1.10 14.92 2.08
CA CYS A 152 1.54 16.21 2.58
C CYS A 152 0.31 17.08 2.86
N CYS A 153 0.15 17.54 4.08
CA CYS A 153 -0.95 18.41 4.46
C CYS A 153 -0.51 19.36 5.59
N PRO A 154 -0.52 20.67 5.37
CA PRO A 154 -0.97 21.39 4.17
C PRO A 154 0.04 21.30 3.01
N PHE A 155 -0.43 21.53 1.78
CA PHE A 155 0.45 21.66 0.59
C PHE A 155 1.14 23.04 0.50
N SER A 156 0.66 24.01 1.23
CA SER A 156 1.20 25.37 1.28
C SER A 156 1.08 25.92 2.69
N SER A 157 2.06 26.73 3.11
CA SER A 157 2.05 27.43 4.41
C SER A 157 0.94 28.48 4.54
N GLU A 158 0.25 28.81 3.45
CA GLU A 158 -0.90 29.74 3.45
C GLU A 158 -2.18 29.09 3.98
N TYR A 159 -2.23 27.75 4.09
CA TYR A 159 -3.40 27.00 4.48
C TYR A 159 -3.12 26.15 5.73
N ALA A 160 -4.18 25.92 6.52
CA ALA A 160 -4.17 24.99 7.62
C ALA A 160 -4.66 23.59 7.15
N PRO A 161 -4.31 22.49 7.83
CA PRO A 161 -4.83 21.16 7.50
C PRO A 161 -6.36 21.08 7.44
N SER A 162 -7.06 21.92 8.24
CA SER A 162 -8.52 22.03 8.23
C SER A 162 -9.12 22.59 6.94
N ASP A 163 -8.31 23.22 6.09
CA ASP A 163 -8.77 23.78 4.80
C ASP A 163 -8.84 22.71 3.70
N TYR A 164 -8.24 21.54 3.96
CA TYR A 164 -8.22 20.43 3.01
C TYR A 164 -9.37 19.44 3.30
N ARG A 165 -9.81 18.75 2.25
CA ARG A 165 -10.88 17.76 2.33
C ARG A 165 -10.58 16.57 1.42
N ILE A 166 -10.91 15.37 1.89
CA ILE A 166 -10.98 14.18 1.06
C ILE A 166 -12.41 14.10 0.53
N LYS A 167 -12.56 14.08 -0.80
CA LYS A 167 -13.86 13.96 -1.45
C LYS A 167 -13.98 12.61 -2.12
N PHE A 168 -14.96 11.84 -1.71
CA PHE A 168 -15.34 10.58 -2.35
C PHE A 168 -16.34 10.85 -3.48
N GLU A 169 -16.31 10.06 -4.56
CA GLU A 169 -17.25 10.15 -5.67
C GLU A 169 -18.68 9.87 -5.22
N LYS A 170 -18.84 8.87 -4.36
CA LYS A 170 -20.13 8.52 -3.74
C LYS A 170 -20.17 9.01 -2.30
N SER A 171 -21.40 9.27 -1.83
CA SER A 171 -21.59 9.59 -0.41
C SER A 171 -21.22 8.38 0.43
N GLU A 172 -20.31 8.59 1.38
CA GLU A 172 -19.88 7.59 2.33
C GLU A 172 -20.49 7.87 3.71
N SER A 173 -20.80 6.81 4.43
CA SER A 173 -21.19 6.86 5.85
C SER A 173 -20.23 5.94 6.61
N PRO A 174 -18.97 6.37 6.80
CA PRO A 174 -17.97 5.53 7.42
C PRO A 174 -18.34 5.25 8.87
N ILE A 175 -18.18 3.99 9.27
CA ILE A 175 -18.27 3.57 10.66
C ILE A 175 -16.84 3.51 11.22
N HIS A 176 -16.62 4.23 12.31
CA HIS A 176 -15.34 4.17 13.00
C HIS A 176 -15.32 2.96 13.92
N LEU A 177 -14.61 1.91 13.52
CA LEU A 177 -14.39 0.75 14.36
C LEU A 177 -13.33 1.06 15.43
N GLN A 178 -13.71 0.92 16.70
CA GLN A 178 -12.78 1.14 17.80
C GLN A 178 -11.78 -0.02 17.92
N HIS A 179 -10.55 0.31 18.24
CA HIS A 179 -9.52 -0.66 18.56
C HIS A 179 -9.04 -0.48 20.01
N ASN A 180 -8.51 -1.55 20.58
CA ASN A 180 -7.88 -1.53 21.91
C ASN A 180 -6.41 -1.05 21.80
N GLU A 181 -5.74 -0.97 22.94
CA GLU A 181 -4.32 -0.59 23.06
C GLU A 181 -3.36 -1.50 22.25
N ASN A 182 -3.77 -2.71 21.94
CA ASN A 182 -2.99 -3.66 21.13
C ASN A 182 -3.33 -3.60 19.63
N GLY A 183 -4.13 -2.61 19.19
CA GLY A 183 -4.52 -2.46 17.79
C GLY A 183 -5.58 -3.44 17.29
N ASN A 184 -6.18 -4.27 18.17
CA ASN A 184 -7.24 -5.19 17.79
C ASN A 184 -8.61 -4.52 17.81
N LEU A 185 -9.46 -4.81 16.84
CA LEU A 185 -10.83 -4.34 16.80
C LEU A 185 -11.62 -4.82 18.02
N THR A 186 -12.35 -3.92 18.67
CA THR A 186 -13.17 -4.24 19.87
C THR A 186 -14.57 -4.72 19.53
N GLY A 187 -15.00 -4.62 18.29
CA GLY A 187 -16.38 -4.85 17.85
C GLY A 187 -17.36 -3.73 18.27
N LYS A 188 -16.85 -2.60 18.76
CA LYS A 188 -17.64 -1.39 19.06
C LYS A 188 -17.49 -0.38 17.92
N GLU A 189 -18.55 0.35 17.68
CA GLU A 189 -18.63 1.47 16.74
C GLU A 189 -18.39 2.79 17.45
#